data_d23b40d957d6ac5f9077bf5b128b60b3
#
_entry.id   d23b40d957d6ac5f9077bf5b128b60b3
#
_cell.length_a   1.000
_cell.length_b   1.000
_cell.length_c   1.000
_cell.angle_alpha   90.00
_cell.angle_beta   90.00
_cell.angle_gamma   90.00
#
_symmetry.space_group_name_H-M   'P 1'
#
loop_
_entity.id
_entity.type
_entity.pdbx_description
1 polymer ?
#
loop_
_entity_poly.entity_id
_entity_poly.type
_entity_poly.pdbx_seq_one_letter_code
_entity_poly.pdbx_strand_id
1 'polypeptide(L)'
;MIEIKHLSKTFQMKDGAVNALKNIDLTIPDGSIYGIIGMSGAGKSTLVRCINLLERPTEGSVVIDGTAMETLSPAALRERRRDITMIFQQFNLLMQRSCLKNICFPMELAGVKKVDAEKRARELLEMVGLPDKANAYPAQLSGGQKQRIAIARALATNPKVLLCDEATSALDPNT
;
A
#
# COMPACT_ATOMS: atom_id res chain seq x y z
N MET A 1 -0.03 7.50 14.68
CA MET A 1 1.44 7.75 14.73
C MET A 1 2.20 6.47 14.36
N ILE A 2 3.26 6.59 13.54
CA ILE A 2 4.15 5.47 13.19
C ILE A 2 5.52 5.74 13.80
N GLU A 3 6.06 4.78 14.54
CA GLU A 3 7.40 4.82 15.09
C GLU A 3 8.20 3.61 14.57
N ILE A 4 9.37 3.86 14.06
CA ILE A 4 10.34 2.86 13.61
C ILE A 4 11.53 2.98 14.55
N LYS A 5 11.94 1.86 15.17
CA LYS A 5 13.00 1.83 16.20
C LYS A 5 14.06 0.81 15.81
N HIS A 6 15.29 1.31 15.58
CA HIS A 6 16.48 0.53 15.26
C HIS A 6 16.28 -0.49 14.14
N LEU A 7 15.44 -0.12 13.15
CA LEU A 7 15.03 -1.04 12.08
C LEU A 7 16.19 -1.37 11.17
N SER A 8 16.49 -2.66 11.04
CA SER A 8 17.44 -3.18 10.07
C SER A 8 16.80 -4.28 9.22
N LYS A 9 17.18 -4.35 7.95
CA LYS A 9 16.75 -5.42 7.05
C LYS A 9 17.92 -5.92 6.22
N THR A 10 18.23 -7.19 6.38
CA THR A 10 19.25 -7.91 5.62
C THR A 10 18.56 -9.01 4.80
N PHE A 11 18.85 -9.06 3.51
CA PHE A 11 18.45 -10.15 2.63
C PHE A 11 19.61 -11.12 2.45
N GLN A 12 19.35 -12.41 2.68
CA GLN A 12 20.31 -13.47 2.37
C GLN A 12 20.19 -13.84 0.90
N MET A 13 21.26 -13.71 0.15
CA MET A 13 21.36 -14.09 -1.25
C MET A 13 22.36 -15.24 -1.42
N LYS A 14 22.36 -15.89 -2.60
CA LYS A 14 23.32 -16.98 -2.89
C LYS A 14 24.77 -16.52 -2.81
N ASP A 15 25.01 -15.26 -3.17
CA ASP A 15 26.35 -14.66 -3.27
C ASP A 15 26.71 -13.76 -2.07
N GLY A 16 25.97 -13.87 -0.95
CA GLY A 16 26.21 -13.09 0.26
C GLY A 16 24.97 -12.41 0.83
N ALA A 17 25.17 -11.58 1.84
CA ALA A 17 24.11 -10.82 2.50
C ALA A 17 24.08 -9.36 2.01
N VAL A 18 22.89 -8.84 1.73
CA VAL A 18 22.68 -7.44 1.36
C VAL A 18 21.91 -6.74 2.47
N ASN A 19 22.54 -5.74 3.08
CA ASN A 19 21.92 -4.88 4.10
C ASN A 19 21.13 -3.77 3.40
N ALA A 20 19.83 -3.97 3.23
CA ALA A 20 18.95 -2.98 2.58
C ALA A 20 18.59 -1.82 3.50
N LEU A 21 18.47 -2.06 4.80
CA LEU A 21 18.23 -1.05 5.83
C LEU A 21 19.18 -1.29 7.00
N LYS A 22 19.70 -0.22 7.62
CA LYS A 22 20.63 -0.30 8.73
C LYS A 22 20.27 0.71 9.80
N ASN A 23 19.81 0.23 10.94
CA ASN A 23 19.54 0.99 12.15
C ASN A 23 18.73 2.27 11.88
N ILE A 24 17.56 2.14 11.28
CA ILE A 24 16.69 3.28 10.96
C ILE A 24 15.80 3.59 12.16
N ASP A 25 15.85 4.85 12.59
CA ASP A 25 14.95 5.43 13.58
C ASP A 25 14.14 6.54 12.92
N LEU A 26 12.82 6.49 13.04
CA LEU A 26 11.91 7.42 12.38
C LEU A 26 10.59 7.50 13.13
N THR A 27 10.06 8.71 13.28
CA THR A 27 8.71 8.96 13.79
C THR A 27 7.91 9.75 12.77
N ILE A 28 6.75 9.24 12.40
CA ILE A 28 5.80 9.89 11.48
C ILE A 28 4.55 10.26 12.28
N PRO A 29 4.29 11.56 12.51
CA PRO A 29 3.10 12.02 13.24
C PRO A 29 1.80 11.71 12.51
N ASP A 30 0.70 11.65 13.25
CA ASP A 30 -0.64 11.52 12.65
C ASP A 30 -0.96 12.74 11.78
N GLY A 31 -1.72 12.49 10.72
CA GLY A 31 -2.15 13.52 9.77
C GLY A 31 -1.05 14.14 8.92
N SER A 32 0.19 13.64 9.01
CA SER A 32 1.31 14.16 8.23
C SER A 32 1.41 13.46 6.87
N ILE A 33 1.94 14.19 5.88
CA ILE A 33 2.44 13.64 4.62
C ILE A 33 3.96 13.57 4.74
N TYR A 34 4.51 12.36 4.69
CA TYR A 34 5.94 12.12 4.87
C TYR A 34 6.56 11.56 3.59
N GLY A 35 7.55 12.27 3.05
CA GLY A 35 8.27 11.88 1.84
C GLY A 35 9.59 11.19 2.15
N ILE A 36 9.82 10.02 1.53
CA ILE A 36 11.09 9.29 1.60
C ILE A 36 11.80 9.44 0.26
N ILE A 37 12.92 10.16 0.25
CA ILE A 37 13.72 10.44 -0.94
C ILE A 37 15.07 9.72 -0.87
N GLY A 38 15.65 9.43 -2.03
CA GLY A 38 16.96 8.78 -2.14
C GLY A 38 17.15 8.15 -3.51
N MET A 39 18.38 7.76 -3.83
CA MET A 39 18.73 7.11 -5.09
C MET A 39 18.01 5.76 -5.27
N SER A 40 17.98 5.26 -6.51
CA SER A 40 17.52 3.89 -6.78
C SER A 40 18.37 2.89 -5.98
N GLY A 41 17.74 1.88 -5.40
CA GLY A 41 18.44 0.90 -4.55
C GLY A 41 18.72 1.34 -3.11
N ALA A 42 18.39 2.57 -2.71
CA ALA A 42 18.64 3.08 -1.35
C ALA A 42 17.74 2.46 -0.25
N GLY A 43 16.93 1.44 -0.56
CA GLY A 43 16.09 0.75 0.42
C GLY A 43 14.71 1.38 0.66
N LYS A 44 14.29 2.41 -0.08
CA LYS A 44 12.99 3.10 0.10
C LYS A 44 11.81 2.12 0.09
N SER A 45 11.68 1.33 -0.97
CA SER A 45 10.62 0.32 -1.09
C SER A 45 10.68 -0.74 0.01
N THR A 46 11.88 -1.12 0.45
CA THR A 46 12.08 -2.04 1.56
C THR A 46 11.56 -1.44 2.86
N LEU A 47 11.85 -0.16 3.13
CA LEU A 47 11.36 0.53 4.31
C LEU A 47 9.83 0.61 4.32
N VAL A 48 9.22 1.04 3.22
CA VAL A 48 7.76 1.10 3.07
C VAL A 48 7.12 -0.28 3.30
N ARG A 49 7.72 -1.35 2.76
CA ARG A 49 7.24 -2.73 2.96
C ARG A 49 7.47 -3.26 4.37
N CYS A 50 8.47 -2.77 5.09
CA CYS A 50 8.63 -3.09 6.50
C CYS A 50 7.56 -2.44 7.37
N ILE A 51 7.07 -1.24 7.05
CA ILE A 51 6.04 -0.57 7.83
C ILE A 51 4.75 -1.40 7.94
N ASN A 52 4.32 -2.06 6.87
CA ASN A 52 3.15 -2.95 6.90
C ASN A 52 3.49 -4.44 7.06
N LEU A 53 4.75 -4.76 7.39
CA LEU A 53 5.30 -6.12 7.52
C LEU A 53 5.08 -7.01 6.29
N LEU A 54 4.98 -6.47 5.08
CA LEU A 54 5.15 -7.26 3.85
C LEU A 54 6.57 -7.84 3.80
N GLU A 55 7.55 -7.04 4.28
CA GLU A 55 8.90 -7.50 4.60
C GLU A 55 9.08 -7.45 6.11
N ARG A 56 9.43 -8.57 6.75
CA ARG A 56 9.75 -8.56 8.18
C ARG A 56 11.14 -7.98 8.39
N PRO A 57 11.33 -7.03 9.31
CA PRO A 57 12.63 -6.57 9.72
C PRO A 57 13.50 -7.74 10.20
N THR A 58 14.82 -7.63 10.04
CA THR A 58 15.79 -8.54 10.66
C THR A 58 15.98 -8.16 12.12
N GLU A 59 16.00 -6.85 12.40
CA GLU A 59 16.14 -6.28 13.74
C GLU A 59 15.29 -5.03 13.87
N GLY A 60 15.02 -4.62 15.11
CA GLY A 60 14.23 -3.45 15.42
C GLY A 60 12.72 -3.69 15.36
N SER A 61 11.94 -2.64 15.40
CA SER A 61 10.48 -2.73 15.48
C SER A 61 9.77 -1.61 14.72
N VAL A 62 8.52 -1.91 14.31
CA VAL A 62 7.57 -0.96 13.75
C VAL A 62 6.37 -0.88 14.70
N VAL A 63 6.13 0.29 15.26
CA VAL A 63 5.00 0.55 16.16
C VAL A 63 4.01 1.48 15.46
N ILE A 64 2.76 1.07 15.35
CA ILE A 64 1.69 1.89 14.75
C ILE A 64 0.58 2.05 15.78
N ASP A 65 0.28 3.29 16.14
CA ASP A 65 -0.69 3.65 17.20
C ASP A 65 -0.45 2.86 18.48
N GLY A 66 0.80 2.80 18.94
CA GLY A 66 1.20 2.10 20.15
C GLY A 66 1.26 0.58 20.06
N THR A 67 0.96 -0.01 18.88
CA THR A 67 0.99 -1.46 18.68
C THR A 67 2.24 -1.87 17.92
N ALA A 68 3.08 -2.72 18.51
CA ALA A 68 4.24 -3.32 17.84
C ALA A 68 3.77 -4.37 16.83
N MET A 69 3.98 -4.10 15.55
CA MET A 69 3.43 -4.89 14.45
C MET A 69 3.99 -6.32 14.40
N GLU A 70 5.24 -6.52 14.81
CA GLU A 70 5.93 -7.81 14.81
C GLU A 70 5.35 -8.80 15.82
N THR A 71 4.72 -8.29 16.89
CA THR A 71 4.14 -9.11 17.96
C THR A 71 2.75 -9.64 17.62
N LEU A 72 2.14 -9.14 16.55
CA LEU A 72 0.80 -9.53 16.15
C LEU A 72 0.77 -10.96 15.59
N SER A 73 -0.26 -11.70 15.96
CA SER A 73 -0.58 -12.97 15.30
C SER A 73 -0.90 -12.74 13.80
N PRO A 74 -0.78 -13.76 12.94
CA PRO A 74 -1.13 -13.60 11.52
C PRO A 74 -2.57 -13.12 11.28
N ALA A 75 -3.51 -13.47 12.17
CA ALA A 75 -4.90 -13.02 12.09
C ALA A 75 -5.01 -11.52 12.46
N ALA A 76 -4.41 -11.11 13.58
CA ALA A 76 -4.40 -9.73 14.04
C ALA A 76 -3.66 -8.81 13.04
N LEU A 77 -2.57 -9.28 12.43
CA LEU A 77 -1.84 -8.52 11.42
C LEU A 77 -2.69 -8.33 10.14
N ARG A 78 -3.46 -9.33 9.72
CA ARG A 78 -4.41 -9.16 8.59
C ARG A 78 -5.49 -8.14 8.89
N GLU A 79 -6.02 -8.16 10.11
CA GLU A 79 -6.99 -7.14 10.59
C GLU A 79 -6.38 -5.75 10.56
N ARG A 80 -5.18 -5.58 11.14
CA ARG A 80 -4.49 -4.29 11.19
C ARG A 80 -4.17 -3.73 9.81
N ARG A 81 -3.86 -4.58 8.82
CA ARG A 81 -3.59 -4.18 7.44
C ARG A 81 -4.82 -3.63 6.69
N ARG A 82 -6.03 -3.74 7.25
CA ARG A 82 -7.21 -3.06 6.68
C ARG A 82 -7.13 -1.55 6.85
N ASP A 83 -6.49 -1.10 7.93
CA ASP A 83 -6.26 0.32 8.23
C ASP A 83 -4.98 0.87 7.56
N ILE A 84 -4.12 -0.02 7.03
CA ILE A 84 -2.83 0.32 6.44
C ILE A 84 -2.80 -0.21 5.01
N THR A 85 -3.10 0.64 4.06
CA THR A 85 -3.12 0.23 2.65
C THR A 85 -1.87 0.67 1.90
N MET A 86 -1.61 0.03 0.78
CA MET A 86 -0.41 0.30 -0.01
C MET A 86 -0.74 0.43 -1.50
N ILE A 87 -0.21 1.48 -2.10
CA ILE A 87 -0.15 1.66 -3.55
C ILE A 87 1.22 1.17 -4.01
N PHE A 88 1.22 0.13 -4.86
CA PHE A 88 2.43 -0.51 -5.35
C PHE A 88 2.89 0.11 -6.66
N GLN A 89 4.18 0.10 -6.90
CA GLN A 89 4.81 0.55 -8.15
C GLN A 89 4.22 -0.17 -9.39
N GLN A 90 3.94 -1.46 -9.31
CA GLN A 90 3.39 -2.27 -10.40
C GLN A 90 1.86 -2.42 -10.37
N PHE A 91 1.13 -1.49 -9.73
CA PHE A 91 -0.33 -1.47 -9.60
C PHE A 91 -0.94 -2.69 -8.90
N ASN A 92 -0.49 -3.89 -9.14
CA ASN A 92 -0.96 -5.17 -8.58
C ASN A 92 -2.48 -5.34 -8.68
N LEU A 93 -3.07 -4.95 -9.82
CA LEU A 93 -4.48 -5.15 -10.09
C LEU A 93 -4.78 -6.63 -10.36
N LEU A 94 -5.94 -7.07 -9.92
CA LEU A 94 -6.46 -8.40 -10.19
C LEU A 94 -6.93 -8.45 -11.66
N MET A 95 -6.11 -9.04 -12.53
CA MET A 95 -6.30 -9.01 -13.99
C MET A 95 -7.61 -9.66 -14.46
N GLN A 96 -8.14 -10.61 -13.68
CA GLN A 96 -9.38 -11.33 -13.96
C GLN A 96 -10.63 -10.66 -13.37
N ARG A 97 -10.47 -9.49 -12.72
CA ARG A 97 -11.57 -8.71 -12.15
C ARG A 97 -11.69 -7.37 -12.88
N SER A 98 -12.93 -6.89 -13.08
CA SER A 98 -13.17 -5.55 -13.60
C SER A 98 -12.64 -4.46 -12.64
N CYS A 99 -12.54 -3.22 -13.10
CA CYS A 99 -12.11 -2.07 -12.29
C CYS A 99 -12.99 -1.93 -11.04
N LEU A 100 -14.32 -1.97 -11.19
CA LEU A 100 -15.25 -1.94 -10.06
C LEU A 100 -14.93 -3.03 -9.04
N LYS A 101 -14.76 -4.29 -9.51
CA LYS A 101 -14.46 -5.42 -8.63
C LYS A 101 -13.06 -5.36 -8.01
N ASN A 102 -12.09 -4.73 -8.68
CA ASN A 102 -10.79 -4.44 -8.08
C ASN A 102 -10.92 -3.49 -6.89
N ILE A 103 -11.72 -2.43 -7.02
CA ILE A 103 -11.95 -1.46 -5.95
C ILE A 103 -12.80 -2.05 -4.82
N CYS A 104 -13.80 -2.88 -5.14
CA CYS A 104 -14.61 -3.56 -4.14
C CYS A 104 -13.82 -4.60 -3.30
N PHE A 105 -12.76 -5.16 -3.85
CA PHE A 105 -12.06 -6.32 -3.26
C PHE A 105 -11.61 -6.13 -1.80
N PRO A 106 -10.95 -5.04 -1.39
CA PRO A 106 -10.60 -4.85 0.02
C PRO A 106 -11.81 -4.72 0.94
N MET A 107 -12.91 -4.14 0.45
CA MET A 107 -14.17 -4.04 1.20
C MET A 107 -14.87 -5.40 1.33
N GLU A 108 -14.82 -6.25 0.29
CA GLU A 108 -15.28 -7.64 0.34
C GLU A 108 -14.54 -8.42 1.44
N LEU A 109 -13.21 -8.28 1.52
CA LEU A 109 -12.39 -8.90 2.57
C LEU A 109 -12.69 -8.34 3.96
N ALA A 110 -13.12 -7.10 4.06
CA ALA A 110 -13.55 -6.47 5.30
C ALA A 110 -14.98 -6.86 5.72
N GLY A 111 -15.72 -7.64 4.90
CA GLY A 111 -17.08 -8.06 5.20
C GLY A 111 -18.14 -7.00 4.91
N VAL A 112 -17.82 -5.95 4.15
CA VAL A 112 -18.78 -4.91 3.74
C VAL A 112 -19.81 -5.53 2.79
N LYS A 113 -21.09 -5.17 2.96
CA LYS A 113 -22.17 -5.64 2.09
C LYS A 113 -21.91 -5.23 0.64
N LYS A 114 -22.20 -6.11 -0.30
CA LYS A 114 -21.94 -5.91 -1.74
C LYS A 114 -22.51 -4.58 -2.27
N VAL A 115 -23.72 -4.22 -1.86
CA VAL A 115 -24.38 -2.97 -2.32
C VAL A 115 -23.59 -1.75 -1.86
N ASP A 116 -23.14 -1.73 -0.62
CA ASP A 116 -22.37 -0.61 -0.05
C ASP A 116 -20.96 -0.52 -0.67
N ALA A 117 -20.33 -1.68 -0.88
CA ALA A 117 -19.02 -1.76 -1.54
C ALA A 117 -19.09 -1.27 -3.00
N GLU A 118 -20.13 -1.67 -3.76
CA GLU A 118 -20.31 -1.19 -5.14
C GLU A 118 -20.63 0.29 -5.20
N LYS A 119 -21.43 0.82 -4.28
CA LYS A 119 -21.70 2.25 -4.17
C LYS A 119 -20.41 3.03 -3.93
N ARG A 120 -19.64 2.64 -2.91
CA ARG A 120 -18.35 3.27 -2.59
C ARG A 120 -17.36 3.18 -3.74
N ALA A 121 -17.29 2.04 -4.41
CA ALA A 121 -16.39 1.86 -5.54
C ALA A 121 -16.74 2.77 -6.73
N ARG A 122 -18.03 3.06 -6.98
CA ARG A 122 -18.46 4.02 -8.02
C ARG A 122 -18.07 5.45 -7.66
N GLU A 123 -18.28 5.87 -6.41
CA GLU A 123 -17.83 7.18 -5.91
C GLU A 123 -16.31 7.36 -6.11
N LEU A 124 -15.53 6.31 -5.84
CA LEU A 124 -14.08 6.34 -6.03
C LEU A 124 -13.69 6.37 -7.52
N LEU A 125 -14.42 5.68 -8.39
CA LEU A 125 -14.22 5.77 -9.84
C LEU A 125 -14.47 7.19 -10.37
N GLU A 126 -15.51 7.87 -9.87
CA GLU A 126 -15.76 9.28 -10.19
C GLU A 126 -14.62 10.17 -9.68
N MET A 127 -14.19 9.98 -8.42
CA MET A 127 -13.10 10.74 -7.80
C MET A 127 -11.80 10.66 -8.62
N VAL A 128 -11.46 9.48 -9.17
CA VAL A 128 -10.26 9.30 -10.00
C VAL A 128 -10.50 9.57 -11.49
N GLY A 129 -11.67 10.11 -11.88
CA GLY A 129 -11.99 10.49 -13.25
C GLY A 129 -12.14 9.31 -14.22
N LEU A 130 -12.65 8.16 -13.77
CA LEU A 130 -12.82 6.94 -14.56
C LEU A 130 -14.22 6.28 -14.38
N PRO A 131 -15.33 7.05 -14.33
CA PRO A 131 -16.66 6.48 -14.08
C PRO A 131 -17.11 5.48 -15.16
N ASP A 132 -16.68 5.69 -16.40
CA ASP A 132 -16.98 4.86 -17.57
C ASP A 132 -16.22 3.53 -17.60
N LYS A 133 -15.17 3.37 -16.75
CA LYS A 133 -14.30 2.19 -16.71
C LYS A 133 -14.74 1.13 -15.71
N ALA A 134 -15.90 1.27 -15.05
CA ALA A 134 -16.36 0.33 -14.02
C ALA A 134 -16.30 -1.15 -14.48
N ASN A 135 -16.72 -1.43 -15.71
CA ASN A 135 -16.77 -2.78 -16.27
C ASN A 135 -15.51 -3.16 -17.08
N ALA A 136 -14.59 -2.24 -17.29
CA ALA A 136 -13.34 -2.52 -18.00
C ALA A 136 -12.42 -3.41 -17.15
N TYR A 137 -11.58 -4.20 -17.82
CA TYR A 137 -10.55 -5.02 -17.18
C TYR A 137 -9.19 -4.32 -17.24
N PRO A 138 -8.25 -4.62 -16.32
CA PRO A 138 -6.95 -3.99 -16.29
C PRO A 138 -6.17 -4.06 -17.62
N ALA A 139 -6.34 -5.14 -18.39
CA ALA A 139 -5.70 -5.28 -19.70
C ALA A 139 -6.13 -4.21 -20.72
N GLN A 140 -7.30 -3.59 -20.53
CA GLN A 140 -7.88 -2.59 -21.41
C GLN A 140 -7.51 -1.14 -21.01
N LEU A 141 -6.68 -0.98 -19.98
CA LEU A 141 -6.33 0.32 -19.40
C LEU A 141 -4.92 0.75 -19.75
N SER A 142 -4.72 2.05 -19.92
CA SER A 142 -3.39 2.66 -19.96
C SER A 142 -2.68 2.55 -18.59
N GLY A 143 -1.37 2.77 -18.53
CA GLY A 143 -0.60 2.78 -17.28
C GLY A 143 -1.17 3.76 -16.24
N GLY A 144 -1.44 5.00 -16.65
CA GLY A 144 -2.03 6.01 -15.76
C GLY A 144 -3.45 5.66 -15.30
N GLN A 145 -4.27 5.01 -16.16
CA GLN A 145 -5.58 4.51 -15.75
C GLN A 145 -5.45 3.37 -14.72
N LYS A 146 -4.53 2.42 -14.92
CA LYS A 146 -4.25 1.36 -13.94
C LYS A 146 -3.82 1.94 -12.60
N GLN A 147 -2.98 2.95 -12.61
CA GLN A 147 -2.53 3.65 -11.40
C GLN A 147 -3.71 4.28 -10.66
N ARG A 148 -4.59 4.99 -11.36
CA ARG A 148 -5.79 5.61 -10.77
C ARG A 148 -6.74 4.56 -10.18
N ILE A 149 -6.92 3.40 -10.81
CA ILE A 149 -7.69 2.29 -10.23
C ILE A 149 -7.00 1.71 -8.99
N ALA A 150 -5.66 1.60 -8.98
CA ALA A 150 -4.91 1.15 -7.81
C ALA A 150 -5.05 2.13 -6.62
N ILE A 151 -5.03 3.44 -6.91
CA ILE A 151 -5.29 4.49 -5.91
C ILE A 151 -6.73 4.36 -5.36
N ALA A 152 -7.73 4.27 -6.23
CA ALA A 152 -9.12 4.09 -5.82
C ALA A 152 -9.31 2.84 -4.94
N ARG A 153 -8.68 1.72 -5.31
CA ARG A 153 -8.68 0.49 -4.51
C ARG A 153 -8.05 0.68 -3.14
N ALA A 154 -6.93 1.40 -3.06
CA ALA A 154 -6.26 1.65 -1.78
C ALA A 154 -7.10 2.53 -0.84
N LEU A 155 -7.91 3.44 -1.38
CA LEU A 155 -8.80 4.32 -0.61
C LEU A 155 -10.15 3.67 -0.24
N ALA A 156 -10.45 2.47 -0.75
CA ALA A 156 -11.77 1.85 -0.63
C ALA A 156 -12.21 1.63 0.84
N THR A 157 -11.29 1.21 1.70
CA THR A 157 -11.55 0.95 3.12
C THR A 157 -11.38 2.16 4.02
N ASN A 158 -11.14 3.36 3.46
CA ASN A 158 -10.85 4.58 4.22
C ASN A 158 -9.71 4.39 5.23
N PRO A 159 -8.49 4.03 4.77
CA PRO A 159 -7.38 3.65 5.62
C PRO A 159 -6.87 4.82 6.46
N LYS A 160 -6.31 4.51 7.65
CA LYS A 160 -5.61 5.49 8.49
C LYS A 160 -4.21 5.81 8.00
N VAL A 161 -3.57 4.83 7.34
CA VAL A 161 -2.21 4.94 6.77
C VAL A 161 -2.25 4.54 5.31
N LEU A 162 -1.75 5.40 4.44
CA LEU A 162 -1.56 5.14 3.03
C LEU A 162 -0.07 5.13 2.72
N LEU A 163 0.44 3.97 2.35
CA LEU A 163 1.83 3.77 1.94
C LEU A 163 1.91 3.83 0.41
N CYS A 164 2.85 4.61 -0.12
CA CYS A 164 3.05 4.77 -1.56
C CYS A 164 4.48 4.34 -1.93
N ASP A 165 4.60 3.32 -2.79
CA ASP A 165 5.88 2.85 -3.33
C ASP A 165 5.96 3.31 -4.79
N GLU A 166 6.65 4.45 -5.03
CA GLU A 166 6.80 5.09 -6.36
C GLU A 166 5.48 5.27 -7.14
N ALA A 167 4.41 5.64 -6.43
CA ALA A 167 3.06 5.69 -6.97
C ALA A 167 2.86 6.72 -8.11
N THR A 168 3.78 7.66 -8.29
CA THR A 168 3.67 8.74 -9.28
C THR A 168 4.45 8.47 -10.56
N SER A 169 5.26 7.42 -10.63
CA SER A 169 6.13 7.14 -11.77
C SER A 169 5.39 6.90 -13.11
N ALA A 170 4.11 6.57 -13.06
CA ALA A 170 3.26 6.32 -14.23
C ALA A 170 2.20 7.41 -14.48
N LEU A 171 2.19 8.49 -13.69
CA LEU A 171 1.28 9.62 -13.86
C LEU A 171 1.95 10.72 -14.69
N ASP A 172 1.16 11.36 -15.55
CA ASP A 172 1.56 12.61 -16.21
C ASP A 172 1.78 13.68 -15.12
N PRO A 173 2.82 14.55 -15.24
CA PRO A 173 3.09 15.64 -14.29
C PRO A 173 1.90 16.58 -14.06
N ASN A 174 0.91 16.60 -14.96
CA ASN A 174 -0.28 17.45 -14.89
C ASN A 174 -1.51 16.69 -14.37
N THR A 175 -1.37 15.45 -13.89
CA THR A 175 -2.45 14.64 -13.32
C THR A 175 -2.27 14.49 -11.82
#